data_ee1b0a1adfb278a8d74ec8a807a345d6
#
_entry.id   ee1b0a1adfb278a8d74ec8a807a345d6
#
_cell.length_a   1.000
_cell.length_b   1.000
_cell.length_c   1.000
_cell.angle_alpha   90.00
_cell.angle_beta   90.00
_cell.angle_gamma   90.00
#
_symmetry.space_group_name_H-M   'P 1'
#
loop_
_entity.id
_entity.type
_entity.pdbx_description
1 polymer ?
#
loop_
_entity_poly.entity_id
_entity_poly.type
_entity_poly.pdbx_seq_one_letter_code
_entity_poly.pdbx_strand_id
1 'polypeptide(L)'
;MTLVEEYRNIAKLAQDKENAEVVIDAILTHFDVDYDDMDLGIEWLYTTGVIDYKFRNVLYKGEDLDAIVAWFKGKVGVTDEEIAAAEAKEKQYVDGCLLLAKQYLGMGHVVCGTTYFELAAAKGSAEAAAQLKDIQYAKNQCMLGEHYLAMGHKICAKTYFELAAAKGCPKAAAKLAEF
;
A
#
# COMPACT_ATOMS: atom_id res chain seq x y z
N MET A 1 17.39 -1.48 2.06
CA MET A 1 16.37 -2.55 1.86
C MET A 1 17.01 -3.87 2.30
N THR A 2 16.31 -4.67 3.10
CA THR A 2 16.81 -6.00 3.50
C THR A 2 16.51 -7.03 2.40
N LEU A 3 17.24 -8.15 2.36
CA LEU A 3 16.96 -9.25 1.41
C LEU A 3 15.52 -9.76 1.50
N VAL A 4 14.97 -9.81 2.72
CA VAL A 4 13.57 -10.20 2.95
C VAL A 4 12.59 -9.20 2.34
N GLU A 5 12.85 -7.90 2.48
CA GLU A 5 12.01 -6.85 1.88
C GLU A 5 12.08 -6.90 0.35
N GLU A 6 13.27 -7.10 -0.19
CA GLU A 6 13.48 -7.23 -1.63
C GLU A 6 12.75 -8.45 -2.19
N TYR A 7 12.92 -9.62 -1.58
CA TYR A 7 12.18 -10.82 -1.95
C TYR A 7 10.66 -10.61 -1.89
N ARG A 8 10.14 -10.01 -0.81
CA ARG A 8 8.70 -9.75 -0.67
C ARG A 8 8.16 -8.80 -1.73
N ASN A 9 8.95 -7.81 -2.13
CA ASN A 9 8.58 -6.89 -3.21
C ASN A 9 8.50 -7.64 -4.55
N ILE A 10 9.49 -8.45 -4.88
CA ILE A 10 9.51 -9.28 -6.10
C ILE A 10 8.33 -10.28 -6.08
N ALA A 11 8.11 -10.98 -4.96
CA ALA A 11 6.99 -11.91 -4.82
C ALA A 11 5.62 -11.23 -4.95
N LYS A 12 5.48 -9.98 -4.51
CA LYS A 12 4.26 -9.19 -4.68
C LYS A 12 4.05 -8.77 -6.14
N LEU A 13 5.08 -8.34 -6.83
CA LEU A 13 5.01 -8.01 -8.26
C LEU A 13 4.62 -9.23 -9.11
N ALA A 14 5.14 -10.40 -8.76
CA ALA A 14 4.87 -11.64 -9.46
C ALA A 14 3.43 -12.17 -9.32
N GLN A 15 2.60 -11.59 -8.43
CA GLN A 15 1.18 -11.94 -8.35
C GLN A 15 0.40 -11.51 -9.60
N ASP A 16 0.90 -10.54 -10.33
CA ASP A 16 0.36 -10.09 -11.61
C ASP A 16 1.29 -10.55 -12.74
N LYS A 17 0.76 -11.36 -13.63
CA LYS A 17 1.51 -11.92 -14.77
C LYS A 17 1.98 -10.87 -15.78
N GLU A 18 1.33 -9.71 -15.80
CA GLU A 18 1.75 -8.59 -16.65
C GLU A 18 3.06 -7.96 -16.16
N ASN A 19 3.48 -8.24 -14.94
CA ASN A 19 4.73 -7.75 -14.37
C ASN A 19 5.96 -8.64 -14.64
N ALA A 20 5.89 -9.59 -15.58
CA ALA A 20 7.00 -10.52 -15.83
C ALA A 20 8.33 -9.81 -16.09
N GLU A 21 8.34 -8.81 -16.95
CA GLU A 21 9.54 -8.01 -17.26
C GLU A 21 10.06 -7.28 -16.02
N VAL A 22 9.17 -6.68 -15.22
CA VAL A 22 9.53 -5.95 -13.98
C VAL A 22 10.13 -6.89 -12.94
N VAL A 23 9.61 -8.11 -12.83
CA VAL A 23 10.13 -9.14 -11.93
C VAL A 23 11.53 -9.58 -12.33
N ILE A 24 11.74 -9.82 -13.64
CA ILE A 24 13.04 -10.23 -14.17
C ILE A 24 14.05 -9.09 -14.02
N ASP A 25 13.68 -7.86 -14.34
CA ASP A 25 14.52 -6.67 -14.16
C ASP A 25 14.95 -6.47 -12.70
N ALA A 26 14.02 -6.63 -11.75
CA ALA A 26 14.34 -6.57 -10.32
C ALA A 26 15.34 -7.65 -9.88
N ILE A 27 15.25 -8.85 -10.45
CA ILE A 27 16.21 -9.94 -10.21
C ILE A 27 17.58 -9.61 -10.82
N LEU A 28 17.62 -9.11 -12.05
CA LEU A 28 18.88 -8.70 -12.69
C LEU A 28 19.57 -7.61 -11.87
N THR A 29 18.81 -6.61 -11.43
CA THR A 29 19.29 -5.54 -10.56
C THR A 29 19.89 -6.07 -9.26
N HIS A 30 19.28 -7.10 -8.64
CA HIS A 30 19.84 -7.75 -7.44
C HIS A 30 21.24 -8.30 -7.66
N PHE A 31 21.51 -8.88 -8.85
CA PHE A 31 22.82 -9.44 -9.20
C PHE A 31 23.78 -8.38 -9.78
N ASP A 32 23.46 -7.10 -9.65
CA ASP A 32 24.26 -5.98 -10.17
C ASP A 32 24.50 -6.08 -11.68
N VAL A 33 23.49 -6.58 -12.39
CA VAL A 33 23.50 -6.73 -13.84
C VAL A 33 22.91 -5.45 -14.43
N ASP A 34 23.76 -4.59 -14.95
CA ASP A 34 23.40 -3.33 -15.61
C ASP A 34 23.57 -3.51 -17.12
N TYR A 35 22.49 -3.90 -17.79
CA TYR A 35 22.42 -4.01 -19.25
C TYR A 35 21.20 -3.25 -19.75
N ASP A 36 21.38 -2.56 -20.88
CA ASP A 36 20.29 -1.87 -21.59
C ASP A 36 19.25 -2.83 -22.19
N ASP A 37 19.57 -4.14 -22.24
CA ASP A 37 18.75 -5.20 -22.81
C ASP A 37 18.63 -6.37 -21.82
N MET A 38 17.39 -6.72 -21.48
CA MET A 38 17.07 -7.82 -20.56
C MET A 38 17.64 -9.17 -21.04
N ASP A 39 17.62 -9.43 -22.35
CA ASP A 39 18.13 -10.67 -22.92
C ASP A 39 19.63 -10.83 -22.67
N LEU A 40 20.39 -9.74 -22.79
CA LEU A 40 21.83 -9.72 -22.45
C LEU A 40 22.05 -9.94 -20.97
N GLY A 41 21.21 -9.40 -20.11
CA GLY A 41 21.26 -9.64 -18.66
C GLY A 41 21.02 -11.10 -18.31
N ILE A 42 20.00 -11.73 -18.88
CA ILE A 42 19.72 -13.17 -18.69
C ILE A 42 20.90 -14.02 -19.21
N GLU A 43 21.47 -13.69 -20.35
CA GLU A 43 22.62 -14.40 -20.91
C GLU A 43 23.86 -14.26 -20.02
N TRP A 44 24.06 -13.10 -19.41
CA TRP A 44 25.12 -12.89 -18.43
C TRP A 44 24.96 -13.79 -17.19
N LEU A 45 23.73 -13.89 -16.63
CA LEU A 45 23.46 -14.79 -15.51
C LEU A 45 23.78 -16.26 -15.86
N TYR A 46 23.53 -16.66 -17.09
CA TYR A 46 23.82 -17.99 -17.58
C TYR A 46 25.33 -18.22 -17.77
N THR A 47 26.03 -17.31 -18.46
CA THR A 47 27.45 -17.44 -18.74
C THR A 47 28.33 -17.36 -17.51
N THR A 48 27.88 -16.63 -16.47
CA THR A 48 28.56 -16.56 -15.16
C THR A 48 28.20 -17.73 -14.22
N GLY A 49 27.30 -18.63 -14.64
CA GLY A 49 26.92 -19.80 -13.87
C GLY A 49 25.97 -19.52 -12.70
N VAL A 50 25.36 -18.34 -12.66
CA VAL A 50 24.34 -17.99 -11.65
C VAL A 50 23.07 -18.82 -11.89
N ILE A 51 22.71 -19.04 -13.17
CA ILE A 51 21.58 -19.88 -13.61
C ILE A 51 22.08 -20.98 -14.56
N ASP A 52 21.32 -22.07 -14.65
CA ASP A 52 21.55 -23.13 -15.63
C ASP A 52 20.76 -22.87 -16.92
N TYR A 53 21.03 -23.69 -17.95
CA TYR A 53 20.37 -23.60 -19.27
C TYR A 53 18.84 -23.72 -19.16
N LYS A 54 18.35 -24.54 -18.26
CA LYS A 54 16.92 -24.81 -18.08
C LYS A 54 16.22 -23.58 -17.53
N PHE A 55 16.83 -22.96 -16.52
CA PHE A 55 16.28 -21.76 -15.87
C PHE A 55 16.42 -20.53 -16.75
N ARG A 56 17.48 -20.42 -17.55
CA ARG A 56 17.61 -19.39 -18.59
C ARG A 56 16.36 -19.34 -19.48
N ASN A 57 15.88 -20.49 -19.96
CA ASN A 57 14.68 -20.56 -20.80
C ASN A 57 13.40 -20.18 -20.02
N VAL A 58 13.34 -20.41 -18.71
CA VAL A 58 12.23 -19.96 -17.86
C VAL A 58 12.19 -18.42 -17.78
N LEU A 59 13.34 -17.78 -17.60
CA LEU A 59 13.44 -16.32 -17.60
C LEU A 59 13.06 -15.71 -18.95
N TYR A 60 13.57 -16.25 -20.07
CA TYR A 60 13.22 -15.75 -21.41
C TYR A 60 11.73 -15.83 -21.71
N LYS A 61 11.04 -16.85 -21.22
CA LYS A 61 9.59 -16.97 -21.45
C LYS A 61 8.78 -16.05 -20.55
N GLY A 62 9.23 -15.79 -19.33
CA GLY A 62 8.51 -15.00 -18.35
C GLY A 62 7.12 -15.54 -17.96
N GLU A 63 6.82 -16.82 -18.32
CA GLU A 63 5.48 -17.40 -18.13
C GLU A 63 5.26 -18.01 -16.74
N ASP A 64 6.34 -18.39 -16.05
CA ASP A 64 6.30 -19.05 -14.74
C ASP A 64 6.95 -18.19 -13.66
N LEU A 65 6.25 -17.13 -13.27
CA LEU A 65 6.71 -16.21 -12.23
C LEU A 65 6.87 -16.88 -10.87
N ASP A 66 6.07 -17.88 -10.55
CA ASP A 66 6.16 -18.62 -9.28
C ASP A 66 7.49 -19.39 -9.21
N ALA A 67 7.89 -20.05 -10.30
CA ALA A 67 9.18 -20.72 -10.37
C ALA A 67 10.35 -19.73 -10.28
N ILE A 68 10.23 -18.55 -10.89
CA ILE A 68 11.23 -17.48 -10.86
C ILE A 68 11.40 -16.96 -9.42
N VAL A 69 10.32 -16.67 -8.73
CA VAL A 69 10.34 -16.18 -7.35
C VAL A 69 10.87 -17.25 -6.39
N ALA A 70 10.46 -18.52 -6.56
CA ALA A 70 10.95 -19.63 -5.74
C ALA A 70 12.46 -19.85 -5.91
N TRP A 71 12.96 -19.75 -7.14
CA TRP A 71 14.39 -19.83 -7.42
C TRP A 71 15.13 -18.65 -6.76
N PHE A 72 14.65 -17.43 -6.93
CA PHE A 72 15.25 -16.24 -6.32
C PHE A 72 15.32 -16.36 -4.81
N LYS A 73 14.23 -16.79 -4.14
CA LYS A 73 14.21 -17.08 -2.71
C LYS A 73 15.33 -17.99 -2.26
N GLY A 74 15.53 -19.11 -2.99
CA GLY A 74 16.61 -20.06 -2.70
C GLY A 74 18.01 -19.47 -2.90
N LYS A 75 18.19 -18.62 -3.92
CA LYS A 75 19.48 -17.97 -4.22
C LYS A 75 19.88 -16.94 -3.16
N VAL A 76 18.94 -16.14 -2.70
CA VAL A 76 19.21 -15.11 -1.66
C VAL A 76 19.17 -15.69 -0.25
N GLY A 77 18.76 -16.95 -0.08
CA GLY A 77 18.76 -17.65 1.21
C GLY A 77 17.69 -17.15 2.21
N VAL A 78 16.62 -16.53 1.71
CA VAL A 78 15.52 -16.03 2.56
C VAL A 78 14.67 -17.22 3.04
N THR A 79 14.48 -17.34 4.36
CA THR A 79 13.69 -18.40 4.98
C THR A 79 12.23 -18.00 5.19
N ASP A 80 11.35 -19.02 5.35
CA ASP A 80 9.92 -18.78 5.63
C ASP A 80 9.72 -18.11 7.00
N GLU A 81 10.60 -18.42 7.96
CA GLU A 81 10.59 -17.82 9.28
C GLU A 81 10.90 -16.31 9.22
N GLU A 82 11.86 -15.91 8.41
CA GLU A 82 12.22 -14.50 8.23
C GLU A 82 11.09 -13.74 7.53
N ILE A 83 10.44 -14.35 6.55
CA ILE A 83 9.27 -13.76 5.88
C ILE A 83 8.14 -13.57 6.89
N ALA A 84 7.79 -14.61 7.64
CA ALA A 84 6.73 -14.54 8.64
C ALA A 84 7.04 -13.51 9.75
N ALA A 85 8.28 -13.41 10.18
CA ALA A 85 8.71 -12.41 11.17
C ALA A 85 8.58 -10.97 10.62
N ALA A 86 8.91 -10.75 9.34
CA ALA A 86 8.75 -9.44 8.69
C ALA A 86 7.28 -9.06 8.55
N GLU A 87 6.42 -10.01 8.16
CA GLU A 87 4.97 -9.81 8.06
C GLU A 87 4.33 -9.52 9.42
N ALA A 88 4.74 -10.22 10.46
CA ALA A 88 4.26 -10.00 11.82
C ALA A 88 4.62 -8.57 12.31
N LYS A 89 5.85 -8.12 12.06
CA LYS A 89 6.27 -6.74 12.39
C LYS A 89 5.49 -5.70 11.63
N GLU A 90 5.26 -5.91 10.33
CA GLU A 90 4.48 -4.98 9.51
C GLU A 90 3.03 -4.91 9.98
N LYS A 91 2.42 -6.06 10.28
CA LYS A 91 1.08 -6.12 10.87
C LYS A 91 1.00 -5.39 12.20
N GLN A 92 1.96 -5.63 13.10
CA GLN A 92 2.02 -4.92 14.39
C GLN A 92 2.12 -3.41 14.22
N TYR A 93 2.91 -2.94 13.25
CA TYR A 93 3.03 -1.52 12.92
C TYR A 93 1.68 -0.96 12.42
N VAL A 94 1.01 -1.66 11.50
CA VAL A 94 -0.30 -1.25 10.96
C VAL A 94 -1.35 -1.19 12.07
N ASP A 95 -1.43 -2.22 12.92
CA ASP A 95 -2.37 -2.28 14.04
C ASP A 95 -2.12 -1.12 15.03
N GLY A 96 -0.86 -0.80 15.29
CA GLY A 96 -0.45 0.35 16.10
C GLY A 96 -0.90 1.69 15.50
N CYS A 97 -0.69 1.87 14.20
CA CYS A 97 -1.16 3.07 13.49
C CYS A 97 -2.69 3.20 13.53
N LEU A 98 -3.44 2.10 13.31
CA LEU A 98 -4.89 2.10 13.38
C LEU A 98 -5.41 2.48 14.77
N LEU A 99 -4.77 1.94 15.81
CA LEU A 99 -5.12 2.27 17.20
C LEU A 99 -4.91 3.75 17.49
N LEU A 100 -3.73 4.28 17.15
CA LEU A 100 -3.40 5.71 17.35
C LEU A 100 -4.33 6.61 16.54
N ALA A 101 -4.62 6.26 15.29
CA ALA A 101 -5.55 7.00 14.45
C ALA A 101 -6.93 7.16 15.11
N LYS A 102 -7.49 6.05 15.61
CA LYS A 102 -8.78 6.03 16.32
C LYS A 102 -8.75 6.85 17.61
N GLN A 103 -7.67 6.76 18.39
CA GLN A 103 -7.49 7.54 19.61
C GLN A 103 -7.44 9.04 19.33
N TYR A 104 -6.64 9.48 18.35
CA TYR A 104 -6.54 10.89 17.97
C TYR A 104 -7.86 11.44 17.43
N LEU A 105 -8.60 10.67 16.62
CA LEU A 105 -9.94 11.08 16.17
C LEU A 105 -10.91 11.20 17.34
N GLY A 106 -10.87 10.27 18.31
CA GLY A 106 -11.70 10.33 19.52
C GLY A 106 -11.42 11.55 20.40
N MET A 107 -10.19 12.07 20.36
CA MET A 107 -9.79 13.31 21.03
C MET A 107 -10.07 14.57 20.19
N GLY A 108 -10.63 14.45 18.99
CA GLY A 108 -10.88 15.56 18.08
C GLY A 108 -9.66 16.02 17.26
N HIS A 109 -8.51 15.35 17.39
CA HIS A 109 -7.30 15.65 16.61
C HIS A 109 -7.33 15.02 15.22
N VAL A 110 -8.22 15.55 14.35
CA VAL A 110 -8.49 14.98 13.03
C VAL A 110 -7.23 14.86 12.16
N VAL A 111 -6.36 15.88 12.17
CA VAL A 111 -5.12 15.87 11.36
C VAL A 111 -4.21 14.70 11.77
N CYS A 112 -3.95 14.55 13.07
CA CYS A 112 -3.10 13.47 13.56
C CYS A 112 -3.72 12.08 13.25
N GLY A 113 -5.05 11.92 13.48
CA GLY A 113 -5.75 10.69 13.15
C GLY A 113 -5.67 10.34 11.67
N THR A 114 -5.84 11.32 10.79
CA THR A 114 -5.71 11.14 9.33
C THR A 114 -4.31 10.70 8.94
N THR A 115 -3.25 11.32 9.49
CA THR A 115 -1.86 10.94 9.21
C THR A 115 -1.56 9.48 9.59
N TYR A 116 -2.05 9.00 10.73
CA TYR A 116 -1.87 7.59 11.11
C TYR A 116 -2.66 6.64 10.21
N PHE A 117 -3.84 7.02 9.73
CA PHE A 117 -4.53 6.22 8.71
C PHE A 117 -3.78 6.21 7.38
N GLU A 118 -3.17 7.33 6.96
CA GLU A 118 -2.33 7.39 5.75
C GLU A 118 -1.13 6.45 5.86
N LEU A 119 -0.46 6.41 7.02
CA LEU A 119 0.66 5.49 7.27
C LEU A 119 0.22 4.01 7.20
N ALA A 120 -0.93 3.67 7.80
CA ALA A 120 -1.48 2.32 7.73
C ALA A 120 -1.93 1.94 6.31
N ALA A 121 -2.57 2.87 5.58
CA ALA A 121 -3.01 2.65 4.21
C ALA A 121 -1.83 2.47 3.24
N ALA A 122 -0.73 3.22 3.42
CA ALA A 122 0.51 3.05 2.67
C ALA A 122 1.13 1.65 2.84
N LYS A 123 0.81 0.98 3.96
CA LYS A 123 1.17 -0.42 4.23
C LYS A 123 0.09 -1.43 3.79
N GLY A 124 -0.90 -0.99 3.01
CA GLY A 124 -1.93 -1.85 2.43
C GLY A 124 -3.14 -2.11 3.33
N SER A 125 -3.33 -1.37 4.43
CA SER A 125 -4.52 -1.50 5.27
C SER A 125 -5.78 -1.04 4.55
N ALA A 126 -6.66 -1.98 4.18
CA ALA A 126 -7.96 -1.68 3.57
C ALA A 126 -8.88 -0.92 4.54
N GLU A 127 -8.79 -1.20 5.84
CA GLU A 127 -9.53 -0.48 6.88
C GLU A 127 -9.12 1.00 6.91
N ALA A 128 -7.82 1.29 6.93
CA ALA A 128 -7.32 2.66 6.92
C ALA A 128 -7.74 3.40 5.65
N ALA A 129 -7.65 2.75 4.48
CA ALA A 129 -8.07 3.34 3.22
C ALA A 129 -9.58 3.67 3.19
N ALA A 130 -10.42 2.82 3.79
CA ALA A 130 -11.85 3.07 3.92
C ALA A 130 -12.13 4.26 4.85
N GLN A 131 -11.44 4.34 6.00
CA GLN A 131 -11.58 5.45 6.94
C GLN A 131 -11.15 6.79 6.33
N LEU A 132 -10.06 6.81 5.55
CA LEU A 132 -9.63 8.01 4.82
C LEU A 132 -10.70 8.50 3.83
N LYS A 133 -11.35 7.59 3.11
CA LYS A 133 -12.48 7.95 2.21
C LYS A 133 -13.65 8.54 2.99
N ASP A 134 -14.00 7.97 4.14
CA ASP A 134 -15.08 8.48 4.99
C ASP A 134 -14.74 9.87 5.56
N ILE A 135 -13.51 10.08 6.02
CA ILE A 135 -13.05 11.39 6.50
C ILE A 135 -13.10 12.44 5.38
N GLN A 136 -12.62 12.09 4.19
CA GLN A 136 -12.66 13.00 3.05
C GLN A 136 -14.09 13.31 2.62
N TYR A 137 -14.96 12.32 2.60
CA TYR A 137 -16.39 12.52 2.33
C TYR A 137 -17.00 13.47 3.35
N ALA A 138 -16.81 13.23 4.66
CA ALA A 138 -17.31 14.07 5.72
C ALA A 138 -16.84 15.53 5.61
N LYS A 139 -15.56 15.73 5.28
CA LYS A 139 -14.98 17.05 5.05
C LYS A 139 -15.67 17.77 3.89
N ASN A 140 -15.89 17.08 2.77
CA ASN A 140 -16.55 17.64 1.60
C ASN A 140 -18.01 18.03 1.92
N GLN A 141 -18.75 17.16 2.61
CA GLN A 141 -20.13 17.46 3.01
C GLN A 141 -20.18 18.65 3.97
N CYS A 142 -19.26 18.74 4.93
CA CYS A 142 -19.18 19.87 5.84
C CYS A 142 -18.95 21.20 5.10
N MET A 143 -18.05 21.21 4.11
CA MET A 143 -17.79 22.38 3.26
C MET A 143 -19.03 22.80 2.46
N LEU A 144 -19.77 21.83 1.89
CA LEU A 144 -21.03 22.09 1.19
C LEU A 144 -22.08 22.68 2.13
N GLY A 145 -22.20 22.14 3.36
CA GLY A 145 -23.06 22.68 4.39
C GLY A 145 -22.76 24.14 4.71
N GLU A 146 -21.48 24.49 4.87
CA GLU A 146 -21.05 25.88 5.08
C GLU A 146 -21.38 26.78 3.90
N HIS A 147 -21.17 26.30 2.68
CA HIS A 147 -21.50 27.04 1.47
C HIS A 147 -22.99 27.34 1.36
N TYR A 148 -23.88 26.34 1.55
CA TYR A 148 -25.31 26.53 1.54
C TYR A 148 -25.81 27.43 2.67
N LEU A 149 -25.18 27.35 3.84
CA LEU A 149 -25.47 28.21 4.98
C LEU A 149 -25.16 29.67 4.63
N ALA A 150 -24.01 29.93 4.01
CA ALA A 150 -23.60 31.26 3.56
C ALA A 150 -24.57 31.87 2.51
N MET A 151 -25.17 31.01 1.67
CA MET A 151 -26.20 31.42 0.71
C MET A 151 -27.62 31.59 1.34
N GLY A 152 -27.77 31.34 2.64
CA GLY A 152 -29.08 31.43 3.34
C GLY A 152 -29.97 30.19 3.18
N HIS A 153 -29.50 29.12 2.52
CA HIS A 153 -30.24 27.87 2.31
C HIS A 153 -30.13 26.93 3.53
N LYS A 154 -30.74 27.31 4.64
CA LYS A 154 -30.62 26.60 5.93
C LYS A 154 -31.01 25.13 5.88
N ILE A 155 -32.07 24.77 5.14
CA ILE A 155 -32.51 23.35 5.03
C ILE A 155 -31.44 22.51 4.35
N CYS A 156 -30.92 22.97 3.20
CA CYS A 156 -29.84 22.27 2.50
C CYS A 156 -28.58 22.17 3.37
N ALA A 157 -28.20 23.27 4.02
CA ALA A 157 -27.02 23.28 4.91
C ALA A 157 -27.15 22.25 6.02
N LYS A 158 -28.32 22.15 6.67
CA LYS A 158 -28.62 21.18 7.71
C LYS A 158 -28.42 19.75 7.21
N THR A 159 -28.99 19.41 6.05
CA THR A 159 -28.85 18.08 5.44
C THR A 159 -27.36 17.70 5.20
N TYR A 160 -26.57 18.62 4.68
CA TYR A 160 -25.14 18.37 4.44
C TYR A 160 -24.35 18.22 5.76
N PHE A 161 -24.68 19.00 6.79
CA PHE A 161 -24.06 18.80 8.11
C PHE A 161 -24.47 17.47 8.75
N GLU A 162 -25.73 17.02 8.57
CA GLU A 162 -26.19 15.71 9.03
C GLU A 162 -25.38 14.58 8.36
N LEU A 163 -25.16 14.65 7.04
CA LEU A 163 -24.33 13.69 6.31
C LEU A 163 -22.87 13.67 6.80
N ALA A 164 -22.31 14.86 7.05
CA ALA A 164 -20.95 14.98 7.56
C ALA A 164 -20.82 14.45 9.01
N ALA A 165 -21.80 14.77 9.87
CA ALA A 165 -21.83 14.34 11.26
C ALA A 165 -21.99 12.82 11.38
N ALA A 166 -22.81 12.20 10.50
CA ALA A 166 -22.97 10.74 10.42
C ALA A 166 -21.66 10.00 10.10
N LYS A 167 -20.70 10.69 9.47
CA LYS A 167 -19.35 10.20 9.20
C LYS A 167 -18.31 10.71 10.22
N GLY A 168 -18.75 11.23 11.35
CA GLY A 168 -17.91 11.60 12.48
C GLY A 168 -17.23 12.98 12.36
N CYS A 169 -17.72 13.90 11.54
CA CYS A 169 -17.18 15.26 11.45
C CYS A 169 -17.57 16.09 12.70
N PRO A 170 -16.64 16.43 13.62
CA PRO A 170 -16.99 17.15 14.85
C PRO A 170 -17.46 18.59 14.56
N LYS A 171 -16.92 19.22 13.53
CA LYS A 171 -17.34 20.55 13.10
C LYS A 171 -18.79 20.58 12.63
N ALA A 172 -19.20 19.55 11.88
CA ALA A 172 -20.59 19.43 11.41
C ALA A 172 -21.56 19.18 12.58
N ALA A 173 -21.16 18.32 13.53
CA ALA A 173 -21.95 18.07 14.74
C ALA A 173 -22.14 19.36 15.56
N ALA A 174 -21.08 20.16 15.73
CA ALA A 174 -21.16 21.45 16.40
C ALA A 174 -22.11 22.42 15.67
N LYS A 175 -22.02 22.46 14.33
CA LYS A 175 -22.91 23.30 13.51
C LYS A 175 -24.39 22.89 13.61
N LEU A 176 -24.68 21.60 13.67
CA LEU A 176 -26.06 21.11 13.85
C LEU A 176 -26.67 21.54 15.18
N ALA A 177 -25.88 21.74 16.22
CA ALA A 177 -26.36 22.23 17.52
C ALA A 177 -26.79 23.71 17.49
N GLU A 178 -26.44 24.46 16.42
CA GLU A 178 -26.84 25.87 16.21
C GLU A 178 -28.16 26.01 15.42
N PHE A 179 -28.73 24.91 14.86
CA PHE A 179 -29.98 24.89 14.10
C PHE A 179 -31.21 24.64 14.95
#